data_3cdfa19b8267bbdd301588d614684174
#
_entry.id   3cdfa19b8267bbdd301588d614684174
#
_cell.length_a   1.000
_cell.length_b   1.000
_cell.length_c   1.000
_cell.angle_alpha   90.00
_cell.angle_beta   90.00
_cell.angle_gamma   90.00
#
_symmetry.space_group_name_H-M   'P 1'
#
loop_
_entity.id
_entity.type
_entity.pdbx_description
1 polymer ?
#
loop_
_entity_poly.entity_id
_entity_poly.type
_entity_poly.pdbx_seq_one_letter_code
_entity_poly.pdbx_strand_id
1 'polypeptide(L)'
;MLEEFNLFLLISDKSLIAYHLDVVTAGPTSTVDSSRKAPQKLSGSRDVGFFVAGRMKDRTLVFYKKRDNLSSTFKVLEPIYQKSSERKRAGYFKRGSTEFFREFDDFYIPTECTGINLFTSSLAVSTARGFEVLSLERKVPQSVPEVQGESVQNIVRHIKDQRALCMLRLSEAEFLLCYANCAVYVNKHGEISRSVIMEFVGTAQTAALSGAYLVLFDTDFIEIRNAQNGRLKQIIAGREIKCLDDGGEYNAGLNRPPVPAGNGSVYGSSAAGGRTVKAVMQHPENERTQIVVELLLNDEMKEG
;
A
#
# COMPACT_ATOMS: atom_id res chain seq x y z
N MET A 1 -7.56 7.73 -0.36
CA MET A 1 -8.96 8.17 -0.25
C MET A 1 -9.70 7.20 0.66
N LEU A 2 -10.52 7.66 1.59
CA LEU A 2 -11.33 6.86 2.50
C LEU A 2 -12.80 7.12 2.19
N GLU A 3 -13.30 6.49 1.13
CA GLU A 3 -14.64 6.72 0.59
C GLU A 3 -15.74 6.40 1.63
N GLU A 4 -15.58 5.30 2.36
CA GLU A 4 -16.50 4.87 3.42
C GLU A 4 -16.72 5.95 4.51
N PHE A 5 -15.73 6.82 4.72
CA PHE A 5 -15.77 7.92 5.69
C PHE A 5 -15.95 9.30 5.03
N ASN A 6 -16.05 9.35 3.72
CA ASN A 6 -16.11 10.57 2.93
C ASN A 6 -14.91 11.50 3.16
N LEU A 7 -13.69 10.92 3.28
CA LEU A 7 -12.46 11.64 3.59
C LEU A 7 -11.39 11.47 2.49
N PHE A 8 -10.70 12.55 2.21
CA PHE A 8 -9.50 12.62 1.39
C PHE A 8 -8.31 13.04 2.25
N LEU A 9 -7.24 12.26 2.21
CA LEU A 9 -6.01 12.51 2.96
C LEU A 9 -4.89 12.90 2.01
N LEU A 10 -4.11 13.89 2.39
CA LEU A 10 -2.89 14.26 1.70
C LEU A 10 -1.82 14.76 2.68
N ILE A 11 -0.57 14.69 2.25
CA ILE A 11 0.54 15.34 2.94
C ILE A 11 0.80 16.68 2.23
N SER A 12 0.69 17.78 2.99
CA SER A 12 1.09 19.11 2.57
C SER A 12 1.93 19.77 3.66
N ASP A 13 3.01 20.43 3.27
CA ASP A 13 3.95 21.08 4.18
C ASP A 13 4.39 20.14 5.33
N LYS A 14 4.73 18.91 4.98
CA LYS A 14 5.13 17.84 5.92
C LYS A 14 4.09 17.52 7.00
N SER A 15 2.83 17.86 6.74
CA SER A 15 1.73 17.58 7.66
C SER A 15 0.65 16.75 6.96
N LEU A 16 0.06 15.83 7.69
CA LEU A 16 -1.08 15.04 7.19
C LEU A 16 -2.37 15.85 7.41
N ILE A 17 -3.10 16.08 6.33
CA ILE A 17 -4.32 16.89 6.30
C ILE A 17 -5.46 16.05 5.75
N ALA A 18 -6.61 16.14 6.40
CA ALA A 18 -7.84 15.49 5.97
C ALA A 18 -8.83 16.53 5.44
N TYR A 19 -9.47 16.21 4.34
CA TYR A 19 -10.52 16.97 3.69
C TYR A 19 -11.77 16.10 3.58
N HIS A 20 -12.94 16.73 3.61
CA HIS A 20 -14.14 16.07 3.14
C HIS A 20 -14.05 15.82 1.63
N LEU A 21 -14.38 14.62 1.20
CA LEU A 21 -14.33 14.23 -0.21
C LEU A 21 -15.28 15.09 -1.05
N ASP A 22 -16.48 15.39 -0.56
CA ASP A 22 -17.44 16.28 -1.23
C ASP A 22 -16.86 17.66 -1.56
N VAL A 23 -15.96 18.20 -0.70
CA VAL A 23 -15.33 19.50 -0.94
C VAL A 23 -14.29 19.39 -2.04
N VAL A 24 -13.55 18.28 -2.09
CA VAL A 24 -12.50 18.04 -3.10
C VAL A 24 -13.13 17.77 -4.47
N THR A 25 -14.27 17.07 -4.51
CA THR A 25 -14.96 16.70 -5.74
C THR A 25 -15.97 17.76 -6.22
N ALA A 26 -16.29 18.74 -5.36
CA ALA A 26 -17.21 19.82 -5.68
C ALA A 26 -16.62 20.71 -6.77
N GLY A 27 -17.36 20.93 -7.83
CA GLY A 27 -17.00 21.90 -8.88
C GLY A 27 -17.08 23.35 -8.34
N PRO A 28 -16.52 24.33 -9.08
CA PRO A 28 -16.43 25.72 -8.65
C PRO A 28 -17.81 26.41 -8.42
N THR A 29 -18.88 25.78 -8.86
CA THR A 29 -20.26 26.30 -8.72
C THR A 29 -21.06 25.64 -7.59
N SER A 30 -20.44 24.78 -6.79
CA SER A 30 -21.17 24.04 -5.76
C SER A 30 -21.44 24.90 -4.51
N THR A 31 -22.66 24.83 -4.00
CA THR A 31 -23.11 25.51 -2.75
C THR A 31 -22.73 24.69 -1.49
N VAL A 32 -21.65 23.97 -1.53
CA VAL A 32 -21.20 23.18 -0.37
C VAL A 32 -20.83 24.13 0.76
N ASP A 33 -21.48 23.99 1.90
CA ASP A 33 -21.22 24.78 3.11
C ASP A 33 -19.78 24.55 3.60
N SER A 34 -18.87 25.41 3.17
CA SER A 34 -17.43 25.33 3.43
C SER A 34 -17.08 25.51 4.92
N SER A 35 -17.98 26.11 5.70
CA SER A 35 -17.73 26.39 7.12
C SER A 35 -17.73 25.14 7.99
N ARG A 36 -18.49 24.11 7.61
CA ARG A 36 -18.58 22.82 8.31
C ARG A 36 -17.60 21.77 7.81
N LYS A 37 -16.92 22.05 6.69
CA LYS A 37 -16.07 21.12 5.97
C LYS A 37 -14.65 21.65 5.79
N ALA A 38 -14.21 22.49 6.71
CA ALA A 38 -12.84 22.99 6.72
C ALA A 38 -11.83 21.82 6.80
N PRO A 39 -10.69 21.90 6.09
CA PRO A 39 -9.65 20.89 6.19
C PRO A 39 -9.12 20.79 7.61
N GLN A 40 -8.88 19.57 8.07
CA GLN A 40 -8.35 19.30 9.40
C GLN A 40 -6.91 18.84 9.29
N LYS A 41 -5.99 19.60 9.88
CA LYS A 41 -4.64 19.13 10.13
C LYS A 41 -4.68 18.14 11.30
N LEU A 42 -4.19 16.93 11.06
CA LEU A 42 -4.22 15.89 12.07
C LEU A 42 -3.24 16.19 13.20
N SER A 43 -3.70 16.02 14.44
CA SER A 43 -2.90 16.29 15.63
C SER A 43 -1.62 15.48 15.64
N GLY A 44 -0.50 16.12 15.99
CA GLY A 44 0.81 15.47 16.05
C GLY A 44 1.41 15.06 14.69
N SER A 45 0.75 15.37 13.55
CA SER A 45 1.22 15.04 12.22
C SER A 45 2.19 16.06 11.63
N ARG A 46 3.21 16.47 12.40
CA ARG A 46 4.32 17.30 11.89
C ARG A 46 5.44 16.38 11.39
N ASP A 47 6.12 16.81 10.33
CA ASP A 47 7.24 16.09 9.71
C ASP A 47 6.87 14.65 9.29
N VAL A 48 5.70 14.51 8.67
CA VAL A 48 5.25 13.24 8.13
C VAL A 48 6.06 12.88 6.89
N GLY A 49 6.68 11.71 6.89
CA GLY A 49 7.43 11.17 5.75
C GLY A 49 6.52 10.54 4.71
N PHE A 50 5.61 9.69 5.15
CA PHE A 50 4.58 9.04 4.34
C PHE A 50 3.42 8.57 5.23
N PHE A 51 2.33 8.20 4.60
CA PHE A 51 1.21 7.51 5.25
C PHE A 51 0.66 6.39 4.38
N VAL A 52 0.04 5.42 5.03
CA VAL A 52 -0.71 4.33 4.38
C VAL A 52 -2.04 4.19 5.08
N ALA A 53 -3.11 4.05 4.32
CA ALA A 53 -4.43 3.78 4.85
C ALA A 53 -4.93 2.44 4.33
N GLY A 54 -5.51 1.64 5.20
CA GLY A 54 -6.04 0.34 4.82
C GLY A 54 -6.83 -0.34 5.93
N ARG A 55 -7.33 -1.52 5.63
CA ARG A 55 -8.16 -2.29 6.56
C ARG A 55 -7.33 -3.38 7.24
N MET A 56 -7.40 -3.41 8.56
CA MET A 56 -6.84 -4.49 9.38
C MET A 56 -7.96 -5.08 10.24
N LYS A 57 -8.18 -6.39 10.13
CA LYS A 57 -9.36 -7.06 10.69
C LYS A 57 -10.64 -6.37 10.16
N ASP A 58 -11.42 -5.81 11.04
CA ASP A 58 -12.68 -5.11 10.78
C ASP A 58 -12.57 -3.58 10.84
N ARG A 59 -11.34 -3.03 10.98
CA ARG A 59 -11.08 -1.60 11.18
C ARG A 59 -10.34 -0.99 10.01
N THR A 60 -10.77 0.17 9.58
CA THR A 60 -9.99 1.05 8.70
C THR A 60 -9.03 1.86 9.56
N LEU A 61 -7.74 1.79 9.28
CA LEU A 61 -6.69 2.47 10.02
C LEU A 61 -5.82 3.30 9.08
N VAL A 62 -5.28 4.39 9.59
CA VAL A 62 -4.32 5.25 8.89
C VAL A 62 -3.03 5.26 9.69
N PHE A 63 -1.98 4.79 9.05
CA PHE A 63 -0.62 4.76 9.60
C PHE A 63 0.16 5.90 8.99
N TYR A 64 0.83 6.69 9.80
CA TYR A 64 1.77 7.66 9.29
C TYR A 64 3.09 7.60 10.05
N LYS A 65 4.18 7.74 9.30
CA LYS A 65 5.53 7.79 9.83
C LYS A 65 5.94 9.24 10.04
N LYS A 66 6.44 9.56 11.23
CA LYS A 66 7.19 10.80 11.46
C LYS A 66 8.59 10.64 10.88
N ARG A 67 9.12 11.71 10.29
CA ARG A 67 10.53 11.72 9.87
C ARG A 67 11.43 11.67 11.09
N ASP A 68 12.25 10.63 11.09
CA ASP A 68 13.34 10.44 12.03
C ASP A 68 14.47 9.77 11.24
N ASN A 69 15.71 10.20 11.42
CA ASN A 69 16.80 9.77 10.53
C ASN A 69 17.38 8.39 10.88
N LEU A 70 17.18 7.90 12.10
CA LEU A 70 17.80 6.67 12.59
C LEU A 70 16.78 5.63 13.02
N SER A 71 15.55 6.05 13.25
CA SER A 71 14.48 5.20 13.72
C SER A 71 13.15 5.62 13.10
N SER A 72 12.09 4.90 13.37
CA SER A 72 10.78 5.22 12.84
C SER A 72 9.71 5.08 13.91
N THR A 73 9.05 6.19 14.18
CA THR A 73 7.85 6.22 15.03
C THR A 73 6.62 6.28 14.13
N PHE A 74 5.76 5.31 14.26
CA PHE A 74 4.49 5.25 13.58
C PHE A 74 3.38 5.64 14.52
N LYS A 75 2.48 6.49 14.04
CA LYS A 75 1.19 6.76 14.67
C LYS A 75 0.09 6.11 13.86
N VAL A 76 -0.89 5.58 14.58
CA VAL A 76 -2.04 4.88 14.00
C VAL A 76 -3.30 5.64 14.38
N LEU A 77 -4.07 6.04 13.39
CA LEU A 77 -5.33 6.77 13.55
C LEU A 77 -6.49 5.90 13.05
N GLU A 78 -7.62 6.03 13.70
CA GLU A 78 -8.87 5.44 13.25
C GLU A 78 -9.84 6.55 12.83
N PRO A 79 -10.39 6.50 11.60
CA PRO A 79 -11.37 7.49 11.17
C PRO A 79 -12.69 7.32 11.92
N ILE A 80 -13.34 8.44 12.19
CA ILE A 80 -14.60 8.51 12.94
C ILE A 80 -15.74 8.73 11.94
N TYR A 81 -16.75 7.86 11.97
CA TYR A 81 -17.99 8.09 11.22
C TYR A 81 -18.66 9.36 11.69
N GLN A 82 -18.75 10.33 10.80
CA GLN A 82 -19.56 11.51 11.06
C GLN A 82 -21.03 11.13 10.84
N LYS A 83 -21.75 10.86 11.92
CA LYS A 83 -23.20 10.73 11.87
C LYS A 83 -23.77 12.05 11.33
N SER A 84 -24.37 12.00 10.14
CA SER A 84 -25.21 13.08 9.64
C SER A 84 -26.16 13.45 10.78
N SER A 85 -26.13 14.72 11.18
CA SER A 85 -26.85 15.23 12.34
C SER A 85 -28.34 14.95 12.20
N GLU A 86 -28.83 13.88 12.81
CA GLU A 86 -30.20 13.87 13.27
C GLU A 86 -30.36 15.07 14.24
N ARG A 87 -31.22 15.98 13.86
CA ARG A 87 -31.65 17.12 14.69
C ARG A 87 -32.10 16.60 16.04
N LYS A 88 -31.22 16.50 17.01
CA LYS A 88 -31.61 16.35 18.40
C LYS A 88 -31.79 17.73 18.99
N ARG A 89 -33.04 17.95 19.43
CA ARG A 89 -33.54 19.07 20.19
C ARG A 89 -32.55 19.53 21.28
N ALA A 90 -32.50 20.84 21.44
CA ALA A 90 -31.72 21.58 22.38
C ALA A 90 -31.58 20.91 23.76
N GLY A 91 -30.35 20.59 24.09
CA GLY A 91 -29.89 20.23 25.43
C GLY A 91 -28.45 20.72 25.56
N TYR A 92 -28.23 21.56 26.51
CA TYR A 92 -27.02 22.29 26.85
C TYR A 92 -25.70 21.48 26.67
N PHE A 93 -24.73 22.09 25.98
CA PHE A 93 -23.30 21.85 26.05
C PHE A 93 -22.76 20.42 25.78
N LYS A 94 -22.49 20.13 24.51
CA LYS A 94 -21.19 19.57 24.07
C LYS A 94 -20.96 20.08 22.65
N ARG A 95 -19.96 20.96 22.45
CA ARG A 95 -19.35 21.22 21.15
C ARG A 95 -19.01 19.84 20.59
N GLY A 96 -19.75 19.40 19.59
CA GLY A 96 -19.46 18.14 18.90
C GLY A 96 -18.01 18.21 18.43
N SER A 97 -17.23 17.21 18.78
CA SER A 97 -15.88 17.06 18.27
C SER A 97 -15.96 17.06 16.75
N THR A 98 -15.33 18.04 16.10
CA THR A 98 -15.18 18.12 14.65
C THR A 98 -14.00 17.27 14.16
N GLU A 99 -13.51 16.38 15.01
CA GLU A 99 -12.36 15.54 14.70
C GLU A 99 -12.76 14.40 13.77
N PHE A 100 -12.03 14.26 12.66
CA PHE A 100 -12.24 13.19 11.69
C PHE A 100 -11.59 11.87 12.11
N PHE A 101 -10.63 11.93 13.04
CA PHE A 101 -9.83 10.80 13.49
C PHE A 101 -9.70 10.82 15.01
N ARG A 102 -9.52 9.61 15.55
CA ARG A 102 -9.04 9.40 16.91
C ARG A 102 -7.70 8.70 16.88
N GLU A 103 -6.86 8.97 17.85
CA GLU A 103 -5.65 8.17 18.05
C GLU A 103 -6.06 6.74 18.41
N PHE A 104 -5.49 5.77 17.70
CA PHE A 104 -5.75 4.36 17.93
C PHE A 104 -4.58 3.71 18.65
N ASP A 105 -3.35 3.91 18.11
CA ASP A 105 -2.16 3.27 18.63
C ASP A 105 -0.89 3.98 18.16
N ASP A 106 0.26 3.51 18.66
CA ASP A 106 1.58 3.83 18.12
C ASP A 106 2.55 2.65 18.29
N PHE A 107 3.59 2.64 17.48
CA PHE A 107 4.69 1.70 17.61
C PHE A 107 6.00 2.30 17.08
N TYR A 108 7.09 1.66 17.49
CA TYR A 108 8.45 2.10 17.21
C TYR A 108 9.25 0.99 16.54
N ILE A 109 10.01 1.34 15.50
CA ILE A 109 10.98 0.47 14.84
C ILE A 109 12.37 1.12 14.97
N PRO A 110 13.39 0.39 15.50
CA PRO A 110 14.72 0.95 15.79
C PRO A 110 15.60 1.09 14.54
N THR A 111 14.99 1.37 13.39
CA THR A 111 15.67 1.62 12.12
C THR A 111 14.81 2.53 11.24
N GLU A 112 15.41 3.11 10.22
CA GLU A 112 14.66 3.87 9.23
C GLU A 112 13.78 2.94 8.40
N CYS A 113 12.49 3.33 8.25
CA CYS A 113 11.48 2.61 7.49
C CYS A 113 11.08 3.41 6.27
N THR A 114 10.96 2.74 5.14
CA THR A 114 10.65 3.34 3.83
C THR A 114 9.26 3.00 3.31
N GLY A 115 8.63 1.99 3.87
CA GLY A 115 7.30 1.54 3.45
C GLY A 115 6.61 0.71 4.52
N ILE A 116 5.31 0.50 4.34
CA ILE A 116 4.49 -0.36 5.19
C ILE A 116 3.45 -1.07 4.33
N ASN A 117 3.29 -2.36 4.54
CA ASN A 117 2.23 -3.16 3.96
C ASN A 117 1.32 -3.70 5.05
N LEU A 118 0.02 -3.55 4.88
CA LEU A 118 -0.98 -3.96 5.86
C LEU A 118 -1.55 -5.32 5.46
N PHE A 119 -1.67 -6.22 6.45
CA PHE A 119 -2.34 -7.51 6.33
C PHE A 119 -3.50 -7.58 7.31
N THR A 120 -4.23 -8.68 7.32
CA THR A 120 -5.43 -8.82 8.16
C THR A 120 -5.16 -8.58 9.64
N SER A 121 -4.08 -9.14 10.20
CA SER A 121 -3.75 -9.10 11.65
C SER A 121 -2.33 -8.62 11.94
N SER A 122 -1.54 -8.39 10.92
CA SER A 122 -0.15 -7.97 11.01
C SER A 122 0.17 -6.91 9.96
N LEU A 123 1.31 -6.30 10.08
CA LEU A 123 1.86 -5.39 9.09
C LEU A 123 3.34 -5.71 8.85
N ALA A 124 3.82 -5.45 7.67
CA ALA A 124 5.23 -5.53 7.33
C ALA A 124 5.77 -4.13 7.07
N VAL A 125 6.92 -3.84 7.63
CA VAL A 125 7.62 -2.57 7.46
C VAL A 125 8.89 -2.81 6.67
N SER A 126 9.06 -2.09 5.57
CA SER A 126 10.29 -2.12 4.76
C SER A 126 11.37 -1.28 5.43
N THR A 127 12.55 -1.84 5.61
CA THR A 127 13.69 -1.21 6.26
C THR A 127 14.95 -1.34 5.41
N ALA A 128 16.03 -0.66 5.79
CA ALA A 128 17.32 -0.85 5.13
C ALA A 128 17.92 -2.27 5.33
N ARG A 129 17.38 -3.05 6.27
CA ARG A 129 17.87 -4.41 6.58
C ARG A 129 16.95 -5.52 6.07
N GLY A 130 15.90 -5.20 5.33
CA GLY A 130 14.87 -6.11 4.89
C GLY A 130 13.50 -5.71 5.45
N PHE A 131 12.77 -6.68 5.97
CA PHE A 131 11.41 -6.44 6.45
C PHE A 131 11.29 -6.79 7.94
N GLU A 132 10.49 -6.00 8.65
CA GLU A 132 10.06 -6.27 10.01
C GLU A 132 8.55 -6.50 10.02
N VAL A 133 8.12 -7.65 10.49
CA VAL A 133 6.69 -8.01 10.58
C VAL A 133 6.27 -7.95 12.04
N LEU A 134 5.16 -7.27 12.31
CA LEU A 134 4.61 -7.16 13.67
C LEU A 134 3.08 -7.12 13.66
N SER A 135 2.46 -7.46 14.79
CA SER A 135 1.05 -7.19 15.06
C SER A 135 0.92 -5.98 15.99
N LEU A 136 -0.15 -5.21 15.85
CA LEU A 136 -0.43 -4.08 16.75
C LEU A 136 -0.67 -4.54 18.20
N GLU A 137 -1.09 -5.79 18.40
CA GLU A 137 -1.35 -6.34 19.74
C GLU A 137 -0.06 -6.61 20.53
N ARG A 138 0.94 -7.20 19.85
CA ARG A 138 2.20 -7.60 20.50
C ARG A 138 3.30 -6.57 20.37
N LYS A 139 3.32 -5.81 19.27
CA LYS A 139 4.32 -4.78 18.93
C LYS A 139 5.78 -5.26 18.97
N VAL A 140 5.98 -6.55 18.86
CA VAL A 140 7.31 -7.16 18.78
C VAL A 140 7.60 -7.44 17.31
N PRO A 141 8.56 -6.72 16.72
CA PRO A 141 8.95 -6.95 15.33
C PRO A 141 9.71 -8.26 15.19
N GLN A 142 9.42 -8.97 14.11
CA GLN A 142 10.15 -10.15 13.66
C GLN A 142 10.81 -9.84 12.32
N SER A 143 12.12 -9.97 12.23
CA SER A 143 12.85 -9.77 10.99
C SER A 143 12.53 -10.89 9.98
N VAL A 144 12.26 -10.50 8.74
CA VAL A 144 11.93 -11.40 7.64
C VAL A 144 12.80 -11.04 6.41
N PRO A 145 13.38 -12.04 5.73
CA PRO A 145 13.28 -13.48 5.94
C PRO A 145 14.07 -13.94 7.16
N GLU A 146 13.62 -15.06 7.73
CA GLU A 146 14.38 -15.76 8.77
C GLU A 146 15.64 -16.39 8.16
N VAL A 147 16.80 -16.11 8.77
CA VAL A 147 18.13 -16.34 8.19
C VAL A 147 18.73 -17.70 8.63
N GLN A 148 17.95 -18.56 9.25
CA GLN A 148 18.45 -19.81 9.80
C GLN A 148 18.54 -20.91 8.72
N GLY A 149 19.68 -21.60 8.67
CA GLY A 149 19.94 -22.76 7.81
C GLY A 149 20.94 -22.51 6.67
N GLU A 150 21.79 -23.50 6.40
CA GLU A 150 22.81 -23.42 5.35
C GLU A 150 22.22 -23.33 3.94
N SER A 151 21.08 -23.97 3.70
CA SER A 151 20.41 -24.02 2.39
C SER A 151 19.93 -22.64 1.90
N VAL A 152 19.69 -21.70 2.79
CA VAL A 152 19.19 -20.36 2.44
C VAL A 152 20.28 -19.29 2.41
N GLN A 153 21.52 -19.60 2.79
CA GLN A 153 22.63 -18.64 2.88
C GLN A 153 22.91 -17.92 1.56
N ASN A 154 22.74 -18.57 0.43
CA ASN A 154 22.94 -17.95 -0.88
C ASN A 154 21.88 -16.87 -1.14
N ILE A 155 20.61 -17.14 -0.81
CA ILE A 155 19.53 -16.19 -0.94
C ILE A 155 19.77 -15.00 -0.02
N VAL A 156 20.12 -15.26 1.23
CA VAL A 156 20.39 -14.22 2.23
C VAL A 156 21.54 -13.31 1.80
N ARG A 157 22.63 -13.85 1.27
CA ARG A 157 23.74 -13.05 0.73
C ARG A 157 23.30 -12.17 -0.43
N HIS A 158 22.43 -12.69 -1.30
CA HIS A 158 21.96 -11.97 -2.48
C HIS A 158 21.07 -10.77 -2.10
N ILE A 159 20.20 -10.91 -1.10
CA ILE A 159 19.28 -9.86 -0.67
C ILE A 159 19.86 -8.89 0.37
N LYS A 160 21.00 -9.22 0.99
CA LYS A 160 21.56 -8.49 2.15
C LYS A 160 21.73 -6.99 1.93
N ASP A 161 22.19 -6.60 0.75
CA ASP A 161 22.48 -5.20 0.40
C ASP A 161 21.42 -4.61 -0.53
N GLN A 162 20.30 -5.29 -0.69
CA GLN A 162 19.20 -4.85 -1.54
C GLN A 162 18.24 -3.96 -0.76
N ARG A 163 17.78 -2.89 -1.40
CA ARG A 163 16.74 -2.03 -0.84
C ARG A 163 15.39 -2.77 -0.83
N ALA A 164 14.81 -2.95 0.35
CA ALA A 164 13.49 -3.54 0.50
C ALA A 164 12.40 -2.57 -0.02
N LEU A 165 11.49 -3.06 -0.86
CA LEU A 165 10.40 -2.30 -1.44
C LEU A 165 9.07 -2.56 -0.72
N CYS A 166 8.58 -3.79 -0.83
CA CYS A 166 7.30 -4.19 -0.26
C CYS A 166 7.23 -5.70 -0.04
N MET A 167 6.34 -6.11 0.84
CA MET A 167 5.96 -7.51 1.07
C MET A 167 4.57 -7.75 0.51
N LEU A 168 4.43 -8.67 -0.44
CA LEU A 168 3.23 -8.95 -1.19
C LEU A 168 2.66 -10.31 -0.79
N ARG A 169 1.36 -10.39 -0.56
CA ARG A 169 0.71 -11.65 -0.24
C ARG A 169 0.28 -12.37 -1.52
N LEU A 170 0.82 -13.55 -1.76
CA LEU A 170 0.46 -14.40 -2.90
C LEU A 170 -0.68 -15.36 -2.56
N SER A 171 -0.71 -15.85 -1.33
CA SER A 171 -1.73 -16.76 -0.82
C SER A 171 -1.88 -16.63 0.70
N GLU A 172 -2.66 -17.48 1.33
CA GLU A 172 -2.75 -17.55 2.79
C GLU A 172 -1.44 -18.03 3.46
N ALA A 173 -0.62 -18.75 2.72
CA ALA A 173 0.59 -19.38 3.23
C ALA A 173 1.88 -18.79 2.68
N GLU A 174 1.83 -18.00 1.59
CA GLU A 174 3.02 -17.57 0.88
C GLU A 174 3.00 -16.08 0.55
N PHE A 175 4.16 -15.46 0.70
CA PHE A 175 4.41 -14.04 0.45
C PHE A 175 5.63 -13.86 -0.45
N LEU A 176 5.68 -12.74 -1.13
CA LEU A 176 6.80 -12.31 -1.95
C LEU A 176 7.46 -11.10 -1.30
N LEU A 177 8.72 -11.20 -0.96
CA LEU A 177 9.54 -10.08 -0.52
C LEU A 177 10.19 -9.45 -1.73
N CYS A 178 9.77 -8.25 -2.09
CA CYS A 178 10.31 -7.51 -3.22
C CYS A 178 11.42 -6.57 -2.76
N TYR A 179 12.57 -6.70 -3.39
CA TYR A 179 13.72 -5.81 -3.27
C TYR A 179 13.92 -5.05 -4.58
N ALA A 180 14.90 -4.15 -4.62
CA ALA A 180 15.11 -3.33 -5.81
C ALA A 180 15.44 -4.14 -7.07
N ASN A 181 16.21 -5.24 -6.95
CA ASN A 181 16.68 -6.01 -8.10
C ASN A 181 16.16 -7.45 -8.13
N CYS A 182 15.47 -7.88 -7.09
CA CYS A 182 14.98 -9.26 -7.02
C CYS A 182 13.77 -9.40 -6.09
N ALA A 183 13.15 -10.57 -6.14
CA ALA A 183 12.18 -11.00 -5.14
C ALA A 183 12.43 -12.42 -4.68
N VAL A 184 12.04 -12.74 -3.45
CA VAL A 184 12.15 -14.05 -2.83
C VAL A 184 10.84 -14.44 -2.18
N TYR A 185 10.55 -15.74 -2.17
CA TYR A 185 9.33 -16.29 -1.61
C TYR A 185 9.54 -16.69 -0.15
N VAL A 186 8.62 -16.31 0.70
CA VAL A 186 8.60 -16.71 2.11
C VAL A 186 7.22 -17.26 2.50
N ASN A 187 7.22 -18.15 3.50
CA ASN A 187 5.99 -18.64 4.08
C ASN A 187 5.44 -17.68 5.15
N LYS A 188 4.29 -18.02 5.74
CA LYS A 188 3.65 -17.23 6.79
C LYS A 188 4.47 -17.09 8.09
N HIS A 189 5.54 -17.88 8.25
CA HIS A 189 6.45 -17.81 9.40
C HIS A 189 7.69 -16.95 9.11
N GLY A 190 7.84 -16.45 7.88
CA GLY A 190 8.98 -15.65 7.46
C GLY A 190 10.17 -16.47 6.95
N GLU A 191 10.03 -17.79 6.84
CA GLU A 191 11.05 -18.68 6.31
C GLU A 191 11.02 -18.67 4.78
N ILE A 192 12.20 -18.78 4.13
CA ILE A 192 12.29 -18.92 2.68
C ILE A 192 11.54 -20.18 2.25
N SER A 193 10.52 -20.03 1.43
CA SER A 193 9.65 -21.12 0.97
C SER A 193 10.11 -21.76 -0.34
N ARG A 194 10.92 -21.07 -1.13
CA ARG A 194 11.46 -21.56 -2.40
C ARG A 194 12.94 -21.23 -2.52
N SER A 195 13.74 -22.16 -3.02
CA SER A 195 15.19 -22.01 -3.23
C SER A 195 15.55 -21.16 -4.46
N VAL A 196 14.61 -20.42 -5.02
CA VAL A 196 14.73 -19.64 -6.25
C VAL A 196 14.66 -18.15 -5.94
N ILE A 197 15.51 -17.37 -6.57
CA ILE A 197 15.48 -15.91 -6.57
C ILE A 197 14.85 -15.46 -7.90
N MET A 198 13.86 -14.59 -7.83
CA MET A 198 13.30 -13.92 -9.01
C MET A 198 14.12 -12.66 -9.28
N GLU A 199 15.11 -12.76 -10.16
CA GLU A 199 15.92 -11.60 -10.57
C GLU A 199 15.15 -10.73 -11.55
N PHE A 200 15.17 -9.40 -11.34
CA PHE A 200 14.54 -8.43 -12.22
C PHE A 200 15.48 -8.01 -13.35
N VAL A 201 14.90 -7.49 -14.43
CA VAL A 201 15.68 -6.96 -15.56
C VAL A 201 16.34 -5.64 -15.19
N GLY A 202 15.64 -4.81 -14.42
CA GLY A 202 16.12 -3.51 -13.98
C GLY A 202 16.15 -3.34 -12.47
N THR A 203 16.19 -2.09 -12.05
CA THR A 203 16.17 -1.70 -10.63
C THR A 203 14.83 -1.07 -10.29
N ALA A 204 13.95 -1.87 -9.72
CA ALA A 204 12.62 -1.40 -9.38
C ALA A 204 12.66 -0.33 -8.28
N GLN A 205 11.90 0.73 -8.47
CA GLN A 205 11.65 1.76 -7.47
C GLN A 205 10.43 1.42 -6.62
N THR A 206 9.45 0.76 -7.21
CA THR A 206 8.20 0.33 -6.58
C THR A 206 7.75 -0.99 -7.20
N ALA A 207 7.05 -1.80 -6.44
CA ALA A 207 6.41 -3.02 -6.91
C ALA A 207 4.95 -3.05 -6.51
N ALA A 208 4.10 -3.61 -7.36
CA ALA A 208 2.68 -3.81 -7.13
C ALA A 208 2.27 -5.22 -7.53
N LEU A 209 1.18 -5.72 -6.95
CA LEU A 209 0.56 -6.98 -7.35
C LEU A 209 -0.79 -6.68 -8.01
N SER A 210 -0.98 -7.12 -9.25
CA SER A 210 -2.24 -7.00 -9.97
C SER A 210 -2.67 -8.39 -10.45
N GLY A 211 -3.65 -8.97 -9.78
CA GLY A 211 -4.06 -10.36 -10.01
C GLY A 211 -2.90 -11.34 -9.84
N ALA A 212 -2.56 -12.07 -10.89
CA ALA A 212 -1.44 -13.02 -10.90
C ALA A 212 -0.09 -12.38 -11.25
N TYR A 213 -0.06 -11.06 -11.48
CA TYR A 213 1.11 -10.38 -12.03
C TYR A 213 1.78 -9.48 -11.00
N LEU A 214 3.11 -9.61 -10.92
CA LEU A 214 4.00 -8.66 -10.27
C LEU A 214 4.34 -7.58 -11.29
N VAL A 215 4.04 -6.33 -10.93
CA VAL A 215 4.32 -5.14 -11.72
C VAL A 215 5.45 -4.37 -11.04
N LEU A 216 6.57 -4.23 -11.72
CA LEU A 216 7.78 -3.58 -11.24
C LEU A 216 8.00 -2.28 -12.01
N PHE A 217 8.19 -1.19 -11.28
CA PHE A 217 8.39 0.14 -11.86
C PHE A 217 9.86 0.52 -11.76
N ASP A 218 10.55 0.48 -12.90
CA ASP A 218 11.84 1.12 -13.10
C ASP A 218 11.61 2.56 -13.64
N THR A 219 12.64 3.38 -13.74
CA THR A 219 12.57 4.74 -14.29
C THR A 219 12.33 4.75 -15.80
N ASP A 220 12.77 3.71 -16.51
CA ASP A 220 12.79 3.64 -17.97
C ASP A 220 11.84 2.57 -18.55
N PHE A 221 11.29 1.72 -17.72
CA PHE A 221 10.30 0.73 -18.15
C PHE A 221 9.48 0.17 -16.98
N ILE A 222 8.35 -0.43 -17.30
CA ILE A 222 7.56 -1.27 -16.40
C ILE A 222 7.80 -2.71 -16.78
N GLU A 223 8.22 -3.53 -15.82
CA GLU A 223 8.43 -4.96 -15.99
C GLU A 223 7.25 -5.72 -15.37
N ILE A 224 6.64 -6.61 -16.16
CA ILE A 224 5.50 -7.42 -15.73
C ILE A 224 5.91 -8.88 -15.69
N ARG A 225 5.74 -9.51 -14.53
CA ARG A 225 6.05 -10.92 -14.32
C ARG A 225 4.85 -11.69 -13.78
N ASN A 226 4.83 -12.97 -14.05
CA ASN A 226 3.94 -13.85 -13.30
C ASN A 226 4.47 -13.99 -11.86
N ALA A 227 3.66 -13.60 -10.87
CA ALA A 227 4.08 -13.56 -9.47
C ALA A 227 4.31 -14.96 -8.87
N GLN A 228 3.69 -16.01 -9.43
CA GLN A 228 3.81 -17.39 -8.95
C GLN A 228 5.08 -18.09 -9.41
N ASN A 229 5.53 -17.85 -10.64
CA ASN A 229 6.66 -18.58 -11.24
C ASN A 229 7.81 -17.68 -11.71
N GLY A 230 7.70 -16.37 -11.54
CA GLY A 230 8.71 -15.39 -11.89
C GLY A 230 8.92 -15.15 -13.38
N ARG A 231 8.17 -15.81 -14.27
CA ARG A 231 8.33 -15.64 -15.72
C ARG A 231 8.02 -14.22 -16.15
N LEU A 232 8.96 -13.62 -16.90
CA LEU A 232 8.75 -12.35 -17.57
C LEU A 232 7.60 -12.48 -18.58
N LYS A 233 6.65 -11.57 -18.52
CA LYS A 233 5.49 -11.53 -19.41
C LYS A 233 5.57 -10.37 -20.38
N GLN A 234 5.96 -9.17 -19.88
CA GLN A 234 5.98 -7.97 -20.70
C GLN A 234 6.97 -6.94 -20.14
N ILE A 235 7.54 -6.15 -21.04
CA ILE A 235 8.26 -4.92 -20.74
C ILE A 235 7.52 -3.78 -21.46
N ILE A 236 7.15 -2.74 -20.72
CA ILE A 236 6.55 -1.53 -21.25
C ILE A 236 7.58 -0.41 -21.12
N ALA A 237 8.16 0.01 -22.24
CA ALA A 237 9.14 1.10 -22.25
C ALA A 237 8.49 2.44 -21.92
N GLY A 238 9.23 3.31 -21.24
CA GLY A 238 8.82 4.67 -20.91
C GLY A 238 10.03 5.48 -20.46
N ARG A 239 9.79 6.64 -19.89
CA ARG A 239 10.81 7.50 -19.25
C ARG A 239 10.19 8.17 -18.04
N GLU A 240 11.00 8.39 -17.00
CA GLU A 240 10.57 9.04 -15.75
C GLU A 240 9.33 8.38 -15.13
N ILE A 241 9.26 7.06 -15.21
CA ILE A 241 8.10 6.29 -14.76
C ILE A 241 8.03 6.32 -13.24
N LYS A 242 6.83 6.57 -12.72
CA LYS A 242 6.51 6.48 -11.29
C LYS A 242 5.15 5.82 -11.09
N CYS A 243 5.08 4.91 -10.14
CA CYS A 243 3.80 4.37 -9.70
C CYS A 243 3.01 5.46 -8.97
N LEU A 244 1.77 5.68 -9.38
CA LEU A 244 0.82 6.59 -8.72
C LEU A 244 -0.17 5.85 -7.82
N ASP A 245 -0.61 4.68 -8.27
CA ASP A 245 -1.55 3.83 -7.54
C ASP A 245 -1.15 2.36 -7.79
N ASP A 246 -0.85 1.64 -6.74
CA ASP A 246 -0.48 0.22 -6.78
C ASP A 246 -1.69 -0.73 -6.92
N GLY A 247 -2.89 -0.17 -7.09
CA GLY A 247 -4.14 -0.89 -7.20
C GLY A 247 -4.71 -1.33 -5.86
N GLY A 248 -3.97 -1.24 -4.77
CA GLY A 248 -4.43 -1.53 -3.40
C GLY A 248 -4.97 -2.94 -3.17
N GLU A 249 -4.67 -3.91 -4.03
CA GLU A 249 -5.18 -5.29 -3.93
C GLU A 249 -4.74 -6.00 -2.65
N TYR A 250 -3.66 -5.57 -2.02
CA TYR A 250 -3.21 -6.11 -0.73
C TYR A 250 -4.27 -6.05 0.35
N ASN A 251 -5.09 -5.02 0.31
CA ASN A 251 -6.13 -4.78 1.30
C ASN A 251 -7.51 -5.22 0.80
N ALA A 252 -7.73 -5.29 -0.51
CA ALA A 252 -9.03 -5.65 -1.10
C ALA A 252 -9.28 -7.17 -1.13
N GLY A 253 -8.25 -7.98 -1.35
CA GLY A 253 -8.37 -9.45 -1.43
C GLY A 253 -8.74 -10.13 -0.12
N LEU A 254 -8.47 -9.48 1.02
CA LEU A 254 -8.69 -10.04 2.35
C LEU A 254 -10.13 -9.90 2.86
N ASN A 255 -10.95 -9.07 2.23
CA ASN A 255 -12.30 -8.74 2.66
C ASN A 255 -13.42 -9.19 1.71
N ARG A 256 -13.09 -9.93 0.64
CA ARG A 256 -14.13 -10.65 -0.10
C ARG A 256 -14.50 -11.91 0.67
N PRO A 257 -15.78 -12.13 0.99
CA PRO A 257 -16.23 -13.45 1.42
C PRO A 257 -15.77 -14.46 0.36
N PRO A 258 -15.35 -15.69 0.76
CA PRO A 258 -14.96 -16.71 -0.20
C PRO A 258 -16.11 -16.91 -1.18
N VAL A 259 -15.86 -16.64 -2.43
CA VAL A 259 -16.82 -16.99 -3.49
C VAL A 259 -16.90 -18.51 -3.46
N PRO A 260 -18.10 -19.12 -3.30
CA PRO A 260 -18.22 -20.55 -3.31
C PRO A 260 -17.62 -21.09 -4.60
N ALA A 261 -16.77 -22.09 -4.48
CA ALA A 261 -16.06 -22.72 -5.59
C ALA A 261 -17.08 -23.31 -6.59
N GLY A 262 -17.49 -22.50 -7.54
CA GLY A 262 -18.06 -22.96 -8.79
C GLY A 262 -16.89 -23.37 -9.68
N ASN A 263 -16.92 -24.60 -10.20
CA ASN A 263 -15.94 -25.14 -11.14
C ASN A 263 -15.70 -24.17 -12.30
N GLY A 264 -14.60 -23.44 -12.27
CA GLY A 264 -14.20 -22.56 -13.36
C GLY A 264 -13.34 -21.41 -12.87
N SER A 265 -12.05 -21.47 -13.17
CA SER A 265 -11.08 -20.37 -13.18
C SER A 265 -10.97 -19.51 -11.91
N VAL A 266 -9.91 -19.70 -11.17
CA VAL A 266 -9.53 -18.95 -9.95
C VAL A 266 -9.13 -17.49 -10.24
N TYR A 267 -9.14 -17.08 -11.49
CA TYR A 267 -8.81 -15.72 -11.92
C TYR A 267 -10.08 -14.94 -12.22
N GLY A 268 -10.61 -14.31 -11.18
CA GLY A 268 -11.76 -13.40 -11.33
C GLY A 268 -11.43 -12.26 -12.27
N SER A 269 -12.20 -12.16 -13.32
CA SER A 269 -12.22 -11.02 -14.23
C SER A 269 -12.33 -9.70 -13.46
N SER A 270 -11.56 -8.70 -13.85
CA SER A 270 -11.59 -7.30 -13.40
C SER A 270 -12.90 -6.53 -13.72
N ALA A 271 -14.03 -7.21 -13.72
CA ALA A 271 -15.33 -6.66 -14.10
C ALA A 271 -16.21 -6.24 -12.91
N ALA A 272 -15.64 -5.85 -11.78
CA ALA A 272 -16.40 -5.22 -10.69
C ALA A 272 -15.51 -4.35 -9.81
N GLY A 273 -15.22 -3.10 -10.23
CA GLY A 273 -14.84 -2.01 -9.31
C GLY A 273 -13.53 -2.14 -8.54
N GLY A 274 -12.60 -3.01 -8.95
CA GLY A 274 -11.26 -3.09 -8.40
C GLY A 274 -10.42 -1.89 -8.87
N ARG A 275 -9.61 -1.31 -7.96
CA ARG A 275 -8.64 -0.29 -8.34
C ARG A 275 -7.62 -0.90 -9.30
N THR A 276 -7.30 -0.17 -10.35
CA THR A 276 -6.28 -0.53 -11.32
C THR A 276 -4.93 0.10 -10.96
N VAL A 277 -3.86 -0.52 -11.37
CA VAL A 277 -2.51 0.02 -11.22
C VAL A 277 -2.34 1.21 -12.18
N LYS A 278 -1.87 2.34 -11.65
CA LYS A 278 -1.65 3.55 -12.42
C LYS A 278 -0.22 4.05 -12.28
N ALA A 279 0.32 4.53 -13.38
CA ALA A 279 1.63 5.15 -13.43
C ALA A 279 1.57 6.50 -14.12
N VAL A 280 2.54 7.35 -13.83
CA VAL A 280 2.87 8.52 -14.64
C VAL A 280 4.18 8.26 -15.35
N MET A 281 4.28 8.73 -16.59
CA MET A 281 5.51 8.71 -17.37
C MET A 281 5.60 9.93 -18.29
N GLN A 282 6.80 10.19 -18.78
CA GLN A 282 7.01 11.24 -19.78
C GLN A 282 6.18 10.94 -21.04
N HIS A 283 5.56 11.98 -21.62
CA HIS A 283 4.80 11.82 -22.85
C HIS A 283 5.74 11.44 -24.01
N PRO A 284 5.42 10.41 -24.81
CA PRO A 284 6.33 9.90 -25.85
C PRO A 284 6.68 10.94 -26.92
N GLU A 285 5.75 11.86 -27.25
CA GLU A 285 5.92 12.87 -28.31
C GLU A 285 6.20 14.28 -27.78
N ASN A 286 6.09 14.51 -26.46
CA ASN A 286 6.26 15.84 -25.87
C ASN A 286 7.01 15.76 -24.54
N GLU A 287 8.31 15.95 -24.57
CA GLU A 287 9.20 15.85 -23.40
C GLU A 287 8.87 16.82 -22.24
N ARG A 288 8.04 17.84 -22.48
CA ARG A 288 7.63 18.81 -21.46
C ARG A 288 6.35 18.43 -20.73
N THR A 289 5.74 17.32 -21.10
CA THR A 289 4.48 16.86 -20.52
C THR A 289 4.58 15.43 -20.02
N GLN A 290 3.71 15.09 -19.10
CA GLN A 290 3.58 13.73 -18.57
C GLN A 290 2.20 13.19 -18.93
N ILE A 291 2.10 11.88 -19.05
CA ILE A 291 0.84 11.15 -19.18
C ILE A 291 0.62 10.24 -18.00
N VAL A 292 -0.63 10.08 -17.61
CA VAL A 292 -1.05 9.04 -16.68
C VAL A 292 -1.54 7.86 -17.48
N VAL A 293 -0.99 6.69 -17.19
CA VAL A 293 -1.36 5.42 -17.82
C VAL A 293 -1.99 4.49 -16.79
N GLU A 294 -2.98 3.75 -17.22
CA GLU A 294 -3.65 2.72 -16.45
C GLU A 294 -3.27 1.35 -17.02
N LEU A 295 -2.83 0.44 -16.16
CA LEU A 295 -2.48 -0.91 -16.56
C LEU A 295 -3.72 -1.80 -16.48
N LEU A 296 -4.16 -2.25 -17.63
CA LEU A 296 -5.30 -3.16 -17.76
C LEU A 296 -4.80 -4.55 -18.15
N LEU A 297 -5.46 -5.58 -17.62
CA LEU A 297 -5.20 -6.96 -18.05
C LEU A 297 -5.72 -7.14 -19.47
N ASN A 298 -4.85 -7.59 -20.36
CA ASN A 298 -5.24 -8.01 -21.71
C ASN A 298 -5.78 -9.44 -21.64
N ASP A 299 -6.96 -9.67 -22.18
CA ASP A 299 -7.60 -11.00 -22.20
C ASP A 299 -6.80 -12.04 -23.01
N GLU A 300 -6.01 -11.59 -23.98
CA GLU A 300 -5.10 -12.45 -24.76
C GLU A 300 -3.92 -13.03 -23.95
N MET A 301 -3.61 -12.47 -22.79
CA MET A 301 -2.55 -12.97 -21.89
C MET A 301 -3.01 -14.06 -20.93
N LYS A 302 -4.26 -14.49 -20.98
CA LYS A 302 -4.83 -15.52 -20.10
C LYS A 302 -4.42 -16.95 -20.50
N GLU A 303 -3.92 -17.16 -21.71
CA GLU A 303 -3.50 -18.46 -22.24
C GLU A 303 -1.97 -18.52 -22.38
N GLY A 304 -1.30 -18.93 -21.28
CA GLY A 304 0.14 -19.13 -21.38
C GLY A 304 0.77 -19.66 -20.07
#